data_a4399b11d8fcdc152283622494d2cb4a
#
_entry.id   a4399b11d8fcdc152283622494d2cb4a
#
_cell.length_a   1.000
_cell.length_b   1.000
_cell.length_c   1.000
_cell.angle_alpha   90.00
_cell.angle_beta   90.00
_cell.angle_gamma   90.00
#
_symmetry.space_group_name_H-M   'P 1'
#
loop_
_entity.id
_entity.type
_entity.pdbx_description
1 polymer ?
#
loop_
_entity_poly.entity_id
_entity_poly.type
_entity_poly.pdbx_seq_one_letter_code
_entity_poly.pdbx_strand_id
1 'polypeptide(L)'
;MIAVEHLTKRFGKNLVLDDISETIEQGEKVVIIGPSGSGKSTFLRCMNLLETPTSGTISFEGTVINDRKTDINAIRRQMGMVFQHFNLFPNMTIRKNITLAPVKTKLMSQEEADAEAEKLLDRVGLKDRADSYPIQLSGGQKQRIAIVRALAMKPKVMLFDEPTSA
;
A
#
# COMPACT_ATOMS: atom_id res chain seq x y z
N MET A 1 -14.42 3.45 3.84
CA MET A 1 -14.27 4.78 4.45
C MET A 1 -13.06 4.79 5.38
N ILE A 2 -12.21 5.82 5.30
CA ILE A 2 -11.14 6.10 6.26
C ILE A 2 -11.45 7.43 6.93
N ALA A 3 -11.40 7.49 8.25
CA ALA A 3 -11.49 8.76 8.97
C ALA A 3 -10.20 8.95 9.80
N VAL A 4 -9.69 10.15 9.74
CA VAL A 4 -8.52 10.62 10.47
C VAL A 4 -8.97 11.80 11.32
N GLU A 5 -8.74 11.77 12.62
CA GLU A 5 -9.19 12.78 13.56
C GLU A 5 -8.01 13.27 14.42
N HIS A 6 -7.74 14.56 14.35
CA HIS A 6 -6.71 15.24 15.15
C HIS A 6 -5.33 14.58 15.06
N LEU A 7 -4.97 14.08 13.87
CA LEU A 7 -3.73 13.34 13.64
C LEU A 7 -2.51 14.24 13.78
N THR A 8 -1.67 13.93 14.76
CA THR A 8 -0.39 14.60 14.96
C THR A 8 0.75 13.58 14.93
N LYS A 9 1.84 13.91 14.22
CA LYS A 9 3.06 13.09 14.19
C LYS A 9 4.28 13.95 14.46
N ARG A 10 5.07 13.52 15.44
CA ARG A 10 6.38 14.09 15.77
C ARG A 10 7.47 13.03 15.66
N PHE A 11 8.64 13.44 15.20
CA PHE A 11 9.87 12.67 15.28
C PHE A 11 10.84 13.43 16.21
N GLY A 12 10.92 12.98 17.45
CA GLY A 12 11.58 13.75 18.49
C GLY A 12 10.95 15.12 18.68
N LYS A 13 11.73 16.19 18.44
CA LYS A 13 11.22 17.58 18.53
C LYS A 13 10.59 18.10 17.24
N ASN A 14 10.77 17.39 16.14
CA ASN A 14 10.27 17.83 14.82
C ASN A 14 8.79 17.45 14.65
N LEU A 15 7.93 18.45 14.48
CA LEU A 15 6.52 18.30 14.17
C LEU A 15 6.38 18.15 12.66
N VAL A 16 5.81 17.03 12.20
CA VAL A 16 5.68 16.70 10.77
C VAL A 16 4.21 16.72 10.31
N LEU A 17 3.30 16.25 11.15
CA LEU A 17 1.86 16.37 10.95
C LEU A 17 1.29 17.08 12.15
N ASP A 18 0.46 18.10 11.91
CA ASP A 18 -0.11 18.96 12.95
C ASP A 18 -1.64 19.00 12.84
N ASP A 19 -2.30 18.31 13.75
CA ASP A 19 -3.76 18.32 13.94
C ASP A 19 -4.59 18.11 12.65
N ILE A 20 -4.23 17.09 11.85
CA ILE A 20 -4.91 16.81 10.59
C ILE A 20 -6.17 15.99 10.86
N SER A 21 -7.30 16.48 10.34
CA SER A 21 -8.56 15.75 10.32
C SER A 21 -9.08 15.66 8.88
N GLU A 22 -9.43 14.45 8.44
CA GLU A 22 -9.88 14.19 7.07
C GLU A 22 -10.74 12.93 7.03
N THR A 23 -11.72 12.91 6.12
CA THR A 23 -12.54 11.73 5.87
C THR A 23 -12.50 11.38 4.39
N ILE A 24 -12.20 10.13 4.08
CA ILE A 24 -12.10 9.60 2.72
C ILE A 24 -13.22 8.58 2.54
N GLU A 25 -14.16 8.90 1.66
CA GLU A 25 -15.33 8.06 1.39
C GLU A 25 -15.01 6.91 0.42
N GLN A 26 -15.90 5.94 0.37
CA GLN A 26 -15.77 4.83 -0.57
C GLN A 26 -15.89 5.31 -2.03
N GLY A 27 -14.92 4.92 -2.87
CA GLY A 27 -14.87 5.33 -4.28
C GLY A 27 -14.24 6.68 -4.52
N GLU A 28 -13.89 7.41 -3.47
CA GLU A 28 -13.22 8.70 -3.57
C GLU A 28 -11.76 8.56 -4.02
N LYS A 29 -11.27 9.57 -4.75
CA LYS A 29 -9.87 9.70 -5.15
C LYS A 29 -9.30 10.97 -4.55
N VAL A 30 -8.50 10.83 -3.51
CA VAL A 30 -7.86 11.94 -2.81
C VAL A 30 -6.42 12.09 -3.26
N VAL A 31 -6.00 13.31 -3.56
CA VAL A 31 -4.62 13.65 -3.93
C VAL A 31 -4.04 14.57 -2.87
N ILE A 32 -2.91 14.16 -2.29
CA ILE A 32 -2.17 14.96 -1.30
C ILE A 32 -1.06 15.72 -2.02
N ILE A 33 -1.13 17.05 -2.01
CA ILE A 33 -0.19 17.94 -2.70
C ILE A 33 0.63 18.70 -1.66
N GLY A 34 1.91 18.91 -1.95
CA GLY A 34 2.81 19.68 -1.10
C GLY A 34 4.27 19.49 -1.51
N PRO A 35 5.18 20.37 -1.06
CA PRO A 35 6.61 20.27 -1.37
C PRO A 35 7.23 18.99 -0.81
N SER A 36 8.45 18.66 -1.29
CA SER A 36 9.22 17.55 -0.71
C SER A 36 9.47 17.80 0.79
N GLY A 37 9.33 16.77 1.61
CA GLY A 37 9.48 16.86 3.06
C GLY A 37 8.27 17.43 3.82
N SER A 38 7.15 17.75 3.16
CA SER A 38 5.95 18.28 3.84
C SER A 38 5.13 17.25 4.64
N GLY A 39 5.59 16.00 4.75
CA GLY A 39 4.90 14.98 5.54
C GLY A 39 3.93 14.08 4.76
N LYS A 40 3.78 14.21 3.43
CA LYS A 40 2.84 13.39 2.61
C LYS A 40 3.03 11.89 2.83
N SER A 41 4.26 11.40 2.68
CA SER A 41 4.58 9.97 2.92
C SER A 41 4.35 9.57 4.37
N THR A 42 4.59 10.46 5.33
CA THR A 42 4.33 10.21 6.74
C THR A 42 2.84 10.05 7.00
N PHE A 43 2.01 10.90 6.40
CA PHE A 43 0.56 10.81 6.50
C PHE A 43 0.04 9.49 5.93
N LEU A 44 0.46 9.10 4.70
CA LEU A 44 0.09 7.83 4.10
C LEU A 44 0.51 6.63 4.96
N ARG A 45 1.72 6.68 5.55
CA ARG A 45 2.23 5.61 6.43
C ARG A 45 1.51 5.56 7.78
N CYS A 46 0.97 6.67 8.25
CA CYS A 46 0.10 6.66 9.42
C CYS A 46 -1.23 5.96 9.13
N MET A 47 -1.82 6.13 7.94
CA MET A 47 -3.10 5.50 7.57
C MET A 47 -3.09 3.97 7.65
N ASN A 48 -1.94 3.31 7.49
CA ASN A 48 -1.80 1.87 7.64
C ASN A 48 -0.92 1.46 8.83
N LEU A 49 -0.63 2.40 9.74
CA LEU A 49 0.23 2.26 10.92
C LEU A 49 1.64 1.70 10.62
N LEU A 50 2.19 1.91 9.42
CA LEU A 50 3.64 1.79 9.21
C LEU A 50 4.40 2.85 9.99
N GLU A 51 3.76 4.01 10.21
CA GLU A 51 4.17 5.02 11.18
C GLU A 51 3.07 5.18 12.23
N THR A 52 3.43 5.00 13.50
CA THR A 52 2.49 5.23 14.60
C THR A 52 2.33 6.74 14.84
N PRO A 53 1.11 7.28 14.83
CA PRO A 53 0.87 8.68 15.17
C PRO A 53 1.28 8.98 16.62
N THR A 54 1.62 10.24 16.89
CA THR A 54 1.90 10.72 18.25
C THR A 54 0.60 10.91 19.03
N SER A 55 -0.43 11.42 18.36
CA SER A 55 -1.80 11.56 18.89
C SER A 55 -2.81 11.55 17.75
N GLY A 56 -4.08 11.53 18.08
CA GLY A 56 -5.19 11.44 17.14
C GLY A 56 -5.67 10.01 16.91
N THR A 57 -6.73 9.89 16.14
CA THR A 57 -7.42 8.63 15.87
C THR A 57 -7.47 8.39 14.38
N ILE A 58 -7.23 7.15 13.96
CA ILE A 58 -7.42 6.70 12.59
C ILE A 58 -8.39 5.54 12.62
N SER A 59 -9.45 5.63 11.85
CA SER A 59 -10.41 4.55 11.69
C SER A 59 -10.53 4.10 10.23
N PHE A 60 -10.75 2.80 10.04
CA PHE A 60 -10.99 2.16 8.76
C PHE A 60 -12.24 1.30 8.87
N GLU A 61 -13.25 1.55 8.02
CA GLU A 61 -14.55 0.85 8.05
C GLU A 61 -15.16 0.85 9.47
N GLY A 62 -15.06 1.98 10.18
CA GLY A 62 -15.58 2.13 11.55
C GLY A 62 -14.71 1.49 12.64
N THR A 63 -13.62 0.83 12.29
CA THR A 63 -12.69 0.24 13.27
C THR A 63 -11.51 1.17 13.53
N VAL A 64 -11.27 1.55 14.78
CA VAL A 64 -10.10 2.33 15.18
C VAL A 64 -8.85 1.48 15.01
N ILE A 65 -7.99 1.83 14.05
CA ILE A 65 -6.84 1.00 13.69
C ILE A 65 -5.65 1.16 14.63
N ASN A 66 -5.51 2.32 15.28
CA ASN A 66 -4.45 2.60 16.25
C ASN A 66 -4.83 2.26 17.71
N ASP A 67 -5.93 1.56 17.93
CA ASP A 67 -6.20 0.92 19.21
C ASP A 67 -5.30 -0.32 19.37
N ARG A 68 -4.76 -0.53 20.59
CA ARG A 68 -3.88 -1.66 20.93
C ARG A 68 -4.56 -3.04 20.77
N LYS A 69 -5.89 -3.08 20.81
CA LYS A 69 -6.69 -4.31 20.68
C LYS A 69 -6.96 -4.68 19.22
N THR A 70 -6.73 -3.79 18.28
CA THR A 70 -7.01 -4.00 16.85
C THR A 70 -5.96 -4.91 16.22
N ASP A 71 -6.40 -5.96 15.52
CA ASP A 71 -5.51 -6.74 14.64
C ASP A 71 -5.16 -5.92 13.40
N ILE A 72 -4.09 -5.16 13.50
CA ILE A 72 -3.60 -4.31 12.41
C ILE A 72 -3.24 -5.12 11.14
N ASN A 73 -2.88 -6.41 11.27
CA ASN A 73 -2.57 -7.23 10.11
C ASN A 73 -3.84 -7.59 9.33
N ALA A 74 -4.97 -7.78 10.00
CA ALA A 74 -6.26 -7.94 9.33
C ALA A 74 -6.68 -6.67 8.57
N ILE A 75 -6.40 -5.50 9.12
CA ILE A 75 -6.63 -4.21 8.45
C ILE A 75 -5.70 -4.04 7.24
N ARG A 76 -4.39 -4.27 7.41
CA ARG A 76 -3.39 -4.12 6.32
C ARG A 76 -3.65 -5.04 5.13
N ARG A 77 -4.28 -6.21 5.33
CA ARG A 77 -4.70 -7.08 4.21
C ARG A 77 -5.74 -6.43 3.30
N GLN A 78 -6.50 -5.46 3.82
CA GLN A 78 -7.53 -4.73 3.10
C GLN A 78 -7.03 -3.39 2.53
N MET A 79 -5.77 -3.02 2.81
CA MET A 79 -5.13 -1.79 2.34
C MET A 79 -3.94 -2.14 1.45
N GLY A 80 -4.02 -1.82 0.17
CA GLY A 80 -2.87 -1.92 -0.74
C GLY A 80 -1.97 -0.68 -0.58
N MET A 81 -0.66 -0.88 -0.61
CA MET A 81 0.29 0.22 -0.61
C MET A 81 1.35 0.04 -1.70
N VAL A 82 1.55 1.10 -2.47
CA VAL A 82 2.62 1.21 -3.46
C VAL A 82 3.62 2.25 -2.97
N PHE A 83 4.86 1.80 -2.74
CA PHE A 83 5.95 2.64 -2.24
C PHE A 83 6.72 3.28 -3.39
N GLN A 84 7.37 4.39 -3.13
CA GLN A 84 8.26 5.10 -4.06
C GLN A 84 9.36 4.18 -4.64
N HIS A 85 9.94 3.30 -3.84
CA HIS A 85 11.01 2.37 -4.25
C HIS A 85 10.49 0.98 -4.68
N PHE A 86 9.20 0.82 -4.98
CA PHE A 86 8.53 -0.41 -5.42
C PHE A 86 8.63 -1.61 -4.45
N ASN A 87 9.72 -1.78 -3.73
CA ASN A 87 9.99 -2.80 -2.72
C ASN A 87 9.66 -4.24 -3.18
N LEU A 88 10.00 -4.57 -4.43
CA LEU A 88 9.89 -5.93 -4.94
C LEU A 88 10.94 -6.82 -4.30
N PHE A 89 10.59 -8.06 -4.02
CA PHE A 89 11.51 -9.07 -3.51
C PHE A 89 12.51 -9.47 -4.60
N PRO A 90 13.81 -9.11 -4.50
CA PRO A 90 14.77 -9.26 -5.59
C PRO A 90 15.05 -10.74 -5.94
N ASN A 91 14.94 -11.63 -4.95
CA ASN A 91 15.23 -13.06 -5.08
C ASN A 91 14.01 -13.90 -5.47
N MET A 92 12.92 -13.26 -5.87
CA MET A 92 11.68 -13.91 -6.32
C MET A 92 11.33 -13.48 -7.72
N THR A 93 10.76 -14.40 -8.53
CA THR A 93 10.18 -14.05 -9.83
C THR A 93 9.03 -13.06 -9.65
N ILE A 94 8.63 -12.41 -10.73
CA ILE A 94 7.49 -11.48 -10.72
C ILE A 94 6.22 -12.22 -10.32
N ARG A 95 5.96 -13.40 -10.84
CA ARG A 95 4.84 -14.27 -10.42
C ARG A 95 4.85 -14.47 -8.90
N LYS A 96 5.98 -14.88 -8.32
CA LYS A 96 6.10 -15.09 -6.86
C LYS A 96 5.93 -13.79 -6.06
N ASN A 97 6.42 -12.65 -6.55
CA ASN A 97 6.19 -11.36 -5.92
C ASN A 97 4.69 -11.03 -5.81
N ILE A 98 3.88 -11.41 -6.80
CA ILE A 98 2.44 -11.15 -6.83
C ILE A 98 1.68 -12.17 -5.98
N THR A 99 2.01 -13.46 -6.08
CA THR A 99 1.23 -14.56 -5.48
C THR A 99 1.55 -14.82 -4.01
N LEU A 100 2.71 -14.38 -3.52
CA LEU A 100 3.18 -14.70 -2.17
C LEU A 100 2.18 -14.27 -1.07
N ALA A 101 1.71 -13.04 -1.12
CA ALA A 101 0.84 -12.51 -0.09
C ALA A 101 -0.56 -13.15 -0.11
N PRO A 102 -1.26 -13.23 -1.26
CA PRO A 102 -2.55 -13.90 -1.35
C PRO A 102 -2.53 -15.34 -0.83
N VAL A 103 -1.49 -16.12 -1.20
CA VAL A 103 -1.37 -17.50 -0.76
C VAL A 103 -1.03 -17.61 0.73
N LYS A 104 -0.03 -16.83 1.19
CA LYS A 104 0.41 -16.87 2.59
C LYS A 104 -0.67 -16.42 3.56
N THR A 105 -1.52 -15.50 3.16
CA THR A 105 -2.66 -15.03 3.97
C THR A 105 -3.90 -15.91 3.84
N LYS A 106 -3.83 -16.98 3.03
CA LYS A 106 -4.94 -17.89 2.73
C LYS A 106 -6.16 -17.18 2.09
N LEU A 107 -5.91 -16.06 1.40
CA LEU A 107 -6.92 -15.36 0.60
C LEU A 107 -7.26 -16.16 -0.67
N MET A 108 -6.26 -16.83 -1.23
CA MET A 108 -6.36 -17.65 -2.45
C MET A 108 -5.53 -18.92 -2.30
N SER A 109 -5.92 -19.99 -3.01
CA SER A 109 -5.05 -21.12 -3.30
C SER A 109 -3.88 -20.69 -4.20
N GLN A 110 -2.87 -21.53 -4.35
CA GLN A 110 -1.75 -21.24 -5.27
C GLN A 110 -2.25 -21.11 -6.72
N GLU A 111 -3.14 -22.00 -7.15
CA GLU A 111 -3.70 -22.01 -8.49
C GLU A 111 -4.52 -20.74 -8.78
N GLU A 112 -5.37 -20.32 -7.84
CA GLU A 112 -6.15 -19.09 -7.95
C GLU A 112 -5.25 -17.86 -8.00
N ALA A 113 -4.20 -17.81 -7.18
CA ALA A 113 -3.25 -16.72 -7.14
C ALA A 113 -2.42 -16.62 -8.44
N ASP A 114 -2.03 -17.76 -9.02
CA ASP A 114 -1.31 -17.81 -10.30
C ASP A 114 -2.22 -17.31 -11.45
N ALA A 115 -3.46 -17.74 -11.50
CA ALA A 115 -4.43 -17.27 -12.49
C ALA A 115 -4.70 -15.76 -12.36
N GLU A 116 -4.87 -15.26 -11.14
CA GLU A 116 -5.08 -13.82 -10.90
C GLU A 116 -3.80 -13.01 -11.25
N ALA A 117 -2.61 -13.55 -10.96
CA ALA A 117 -1.36 -12.91 -11.34
C ALA A 117 -1.22 -12.78 -12.86
N GLU A 118 -1.53 -13.84 -13.63
CA GLU A 118 -1.53 -13.78 -15.09
C GLU A 118 -2.49 -12.74 -15.64
N LYS A 119 -3.73 -12.71 -15.13
CA LYS A 119 -4.74 -11.73 -15.53
C LYS A 119 -4.29 -10.29 -15.25
N LEU A 120 -3.72 -10.04 -14.08
CA LEU A 120 -3.24 -8.71 -13.70
C LEU A 120 -2.01 -8.29 -14.51
N LEU A 121 -1.09 -9.23 -14.79
CA LEU A 121 0.08 -9.00 -15.63
C LEU A 121 -0.32 -8.68 -17.07
N ASP A 122 -1.31 -9.37 -17.62
CA ASP A 122 -1.85 -9.11 -18.95
C ASP A 122 -2.42 -7.70 -19.06
N ARG A 123 -3.18 -7.24 -18.05
CA ARG A 123 -3.74 -5.87 -17.99
C ARG A 123 -2.70 -4.77 -18.04
N VAL A 124 -1.47 -5.02 -17.56
CA VAL A 124 -0.37 -4.04 -17.58
C VAL A 124 0.65 -4.31 -18.69
N GLY A 125 0.38 -5.28 -19.59
CA GLY A 125 1.23 -5.61 -20.73
C GLY A 125 2.58 -6.23 -20.32
N LEU A 126 2.59 -7.06 -19.26
CA LEU A 126 3.81 -7.68 -18.72
C LEU A 126 3.65 -9.19 -18.50
N LYS A 127 2.72 -9.85 -19.20
CA LYS A 127 2.48 -11.29 -19.08
C LYS A 127 3.73 -12.12 -19.38
N ASP A 128 4.51 -11.70 -20.37
CA ASP A 128 5.79 -12.32 -20.77
C ASP A 128 6.90 -12.21 -19.71
N ARG A 129 6.71 -11.38 -18.69
CA ARG A 129 7.66 -11.12 -17.61
C ARG A 129 7.36 -11.87 -16.31
N ALA A 130 6.35 -12.75 -16.30
CA ALA A 130 5.92 -13.47 -15.09
C ALA A 130 7.06 -14.22 -14.40
N ASP A 131 7.94 -14.85 -15.17
CA ASP A 131 9.05 -15.67 -14.66
C ASP A 131 10.39 -14.90 -14.61
N SER A 132 10.40 -13.62 -14.98
CA SER A 132 11.55 -12.73 -14.84
C SER A 132 11.77 -12.33 -13.38
N TYR A 133 12.98 -11.83 -13.06
CA TYR A 133 13.32 -11.26 -11.77
C TYR A 133 13.28 -9.73 -11.82
N PRO A 134 13.06 -9.03 -10.68
CA PRO A 134 13.00 -7.57 -10.64
C PRO A 134 14.19 -6.85 -11.27
N ILE A 135 15.40 -7.41 -11.17
CA ILE A 135 16.61 -6.82 -11.73
C ILE A 135 16.56 -6.70 -13.27
N GLN A 136 15.77 -7.54 -13.93
CA GLN A 136 15.62 -7.60 -15.38
C GLN A 136 14.61 -6.58 -15.93
N LEU A 137 13.95 -5.81 -15.04
CA LEU A 137 12.88 -4.89 -15.41
C LEU A 137 13.32 -3.42 -15.34
N SER A 138 12.76 -2.60 -16.23
CA SER A 138 12.87 -1.14 -16.13
C SER A 138 12.13 -0.58 -14.93
N GLY A 139 12.41 0.67 -14.53
CA GLY A 139 11.72 1.36 -13.43
C GLY A 139 10.19 1.36 -13.62
N GLY A 140 9.70 1.76 -14.81
CA GLY A 140 8.28 1.77 -15.10
C GLY A 140 7.63 0.38 -15.10
N GLN A 141 8.37 -0.69 -15.47
CA GLN A 141 7.90 -2.06 -15.36
C GLN A 141 7.79 -2.48 -13.88
N LYS A 142 8.82 -2.18 -13.06
CA LYS A 142 8.79 -2.44 -11.61
C LYS A 142 7.63 -1.74 -10.93
N GLN A 143 7.35 -0.51 -11.31
CA GLN A 143 6.21 0.25 -10.79
C GLN A 143 4.88 -0.45 -11.10
N ARG A 144 4.65 -0.84 -12.35
CA ARG A 144 3.44 -1.59 -12.74
C ARG A 144 3.30 -2.89 -11.97
N ILE A 145 4.41 -3.62 -11.75
CA ILE A 145 4.41 -4.84 -10.93
C ILE A 145 4.07 -4.55 -9.47
N ALA A 146 4.58 -3.46 -8.89
CA ALA A 146 4.25 -3.07 -7.52
C ALA A 146 2.75 -2.79 -7.34
N ILE A 147 2.14 -2.13 -8.34
CA ILE A 147 0.69 -1.90 -8.37
C ILE A 147 -0.07 -3.24 -8.49
N VAL A 148 0.31 -4.09 -9.43
CA VAL A 148 -0.29 -5.42 -9.63
C VAL A 148 -0.19 -6.26 -8.36
N ARG A 149 0.96 -6.28 -7.68
CA ARG A 149 1.16 -6.98 -6.41
C ARG A 149 0.19 -6.51 -5.34
N ALA A 150 -0.02 -5.20 -5.22
CA ALA A 150 -0.97 -4.67 -4.25
C ALA A 150 -2.41 -5.02 -4.61
N LEU A 151 -2.78 -4.95 -5.90
CA LEU A 151 -4.13 -5.30 -6.40
C LEU A 151 -4.47 -6.78 -6.23
N ALA A 152 -3.47 -7.68 -6.29
CA ALA A 152 -3.68 -9.12 -6.09
C ALA A 152 -4.28 -9.48 -4.73
N MET A 153 -4.11 -8.61 -3.73
CA MET A 153 -4.75 -8.73 -2.41
C MET A 153 -6.21 -8.31 -2.39
N LYS A 154 -6.77 -7.81 -3.52
CA LYS A 154 -8.14 -7.27 -3.62
C LYS A 154 -8.45 -6.24 -2.53
N PRO A 155 -7.60 -5.21 -2.35
CA PRO A 155 -7.75 -4.25 -1.27
C PRO A 155 -8.99 -3.37 -1.46
N LYS A 156 -9.56 -2.87 -0.36
CA LYS A 156 -10.64 -1.88 -0.36
C LYS A 156 -10.13 -0.46 -0.61
N VAL A 157 -8.86 -0.20 -0.28
CA VAL A 157 -8.21 1.09 -0.50
C VAL A 157 -6.78 0.88 -1.03
N MET A 158 -6.34 1.79 -1.89
CA MET A 158 -4.97 1.83 -2.41
C MET A 158 -4.29 3.13 -1.98
N LEU A 159 -3.15 3.01 -1.34
CA LEU A 159 -2.29 4.11 -0.93
C LEU A 159 -1.07 4.18 -1.88
N PHE A 160 -0.81 5.35 -2.44
CA PHE A 160 0.29 5.57 -3.38
C PHE A 160 1.26 6.61 -2.82
N ASP A 161 2.48 6.20 -2.50
CA ASP A 161 3.55 7.07 -2.00
C ASP A 161 4.46 7.46 -3.17
N GLU A 162 4.22 8.62 -3.78
CA GLU A 162 4.96 9.18 -4.92
C GLU A 162 5.22 8.18 -6.07
N PRO A 163 4.16 7.57 -6.66
CA PRO A 163 4.33 6.46 -7.61
C PRO A 163 4.96 6.86 -8.95
N THR A 164 5.14 8.15 -9.22
CA THR A 164 5.62 8.68 -10.53
C THR A 164 7.05 9.23 -10.48
N SER A 165 7.77 9.09 -9.37
CA SER A 165 9.12 9.66 -9.18
C SER A 165 10.27 8.76 -9.69
N ALA A 166 9.99 7.78 -10.54
CA ALA A 166 10.96 6.85 -11.11
C ALA A 166 11.10 7.00 -12.64
#